data_6abdb91d3a3f3c42cba287ffda7ffbb2
#
_entry.id   6abdb91d3a3f3c42cba287ffda7ffbb2
#
_cell.length_a   1.000
_cell.length_b   1.000
_cell.length_c   1.000
_cell.angle_alpha   90.00
_cell.angle_beta   90.00
_cell.angle_gamma   90.00
#
_symmetry.space_group_name_H-M   'P 1'
#
loop_
_entity.id
_entity.type
_entity.pdbx_description
1 polymer ?
#
loop_
_entity_poly.entity_id
_entity_poly.type
_entity_poly.pdbx_seq_one_letter_code
_entity_poly.pdbx_strand_id
1 'polypeptide(L)'
;MTDYDRAGTGTGANGSRYGAVASLNATTEEFALRKDRSFTFAIDKLDNDETAQQLSGATALARQQREIIIPEVDSYVYGVMCQSAGNKPDAMALTAENVCDEIFKANTALDNAEVPETNRILIVTPDTYLLMKQSADIFLNTDIAEDMRLKGVIAQLDGAKVIKVPASRLPSGFGFLLAHPSATVAPTKLEDYKIHQDPPGISGDLVEGRICYDAFVLDNKKNAIYYQAVTSA
;
A
#
# COMPACT_ATOMS: atom_id res chain seq x y z
N MET A 1 2.04 6.26 26.40
CA MET A 1 1.87 7.64 26.92
C MET A 1 1.94 7.61 28.45
N THR A 2 2.45 8.65 29.06
CA THR A 2 2.37 8.82 30.52
C THR A 2 0.98 9.33 30.87
N ASP A 3 0.48 8.95 32.07
CA ASP A 3 -0.79 9.44 32.55
C ASP A 3 -0.79 10.97 32.66
N TYR A 4 -1.89 11.58 32.30
CA TYR A 4 -2.08 13.00 32.37
C TYR A 4 -2.69 13.33 33.74
N ASP A 5 -1.89 13.93 34.60
CA ASP A 5 -2.30 14.24 35.95
C ASP A 5 -2.65 15.74 36.12
N ARG A 6 -3.53 16.04 37.09
CA ARG A 6 -3.94 17.41 37.34
C ARG A 6 -2.78 18.23 37.95
N ALA A 7 -2.46 19.33 37.30
CA ALA A 7 -1.43 20.23 37.80
C ALA A 7 -1.70 20.68 39.26
N GLY A 8 -0.72 20.52 40.12
CA GLY A 8 -0.74 20.96 41.53
C GLY A 8 -1.32 19.95 42.52
N THR A 9 -1.74 18.75 42.08
CA THR A 9 -2.20 17.67 42.97
C THR A 9 -1.16 16.56 43.14
N GLY A 10 -0.12 16.54 42.32
CA GLY A 10 0.94 15.52 42.37
C GLY A 10 1.82 15.69 43.60
N THR A 11 2.00 14.61 44.36
CA THR A 11 2.99 14.48 45.42
C THR A 11 4.32 13.99 44.83
N GLY A 12 4.77 14.62 43.75
CA GLY A 12 6.08 14.28 43.14
C GLY A 12 7.18 14.37 44.19
N ALA A 13 8.16 13.47 44.11
CA ALA A 13 9.23 13.33 45.10
C ALA A 13 10.03 14.61 45.40
N ASN A 14 9.84 15.67 44.62
CA ASN A 14 10.52 16.96 44.76
C ASN A 14 9.55 18.16 44.86
N GLY A 15 8.28 17.94 45.16
CA GLY A 15 7.29 19.03 45.26
C GLY A 15 7.00 19.71 43.90
N SER A 16 7.25 19.01 42.80
CA SER A 16 7.01 19.52 41.44
C SER A 16 5.50 19.73 41.21
N ARG A 17 5.13 20.88 40.66
CA ARG A 17 3.77 21.16 40.21
C ARG A 17 3.33 20.31 39.02
N TYR A 18 4.26 19.62 38.40
CA TYR A 18 4.05 18.74 37.24
C TYR A 18 3.83 17.26 37.62
N GLY A 19 3.76 16.93 38.93
CA GLY A 19 3.59 15.56 39.41
C GLY A 19 4.88 14.74 39.36
N ALA A 20 4.74 13.42 39.41
CA ALA A 20 5.87 12.50 39.34
C ALA A 20 6.43 12.44 37.92
N VAL A 21 7.76 12.47 37.82
CA VAL A 21 8.45 12.31 36.54
C VAL A 21 8.49 10.81 36.17
N ALA A 22 7.75 10.40 35.17
CA ALA A 22 7.83 9.06 34.62
C ALA A 22 8.75 9.04 33.39
N SER A 23 9.57 8.01 33.27
CA SER A 23 10.36 7.78 32.05
C SER A 23 9.45 7.31 30.92
N LEU A 24 9.61 7.91 29.75
CA LEU A 24 8.96 7.43 28.54
C LEU A 24 9.68 6.16 28.06
N ASN A 25 9.04 5.01 28.26
CA ASN A 25 9.56 3.74 27.73
C ASN A 25 9.22 3.62 26.24
N ALA A 26 10.22 3.32 25.43
CA ALA A 26 10.01 2.98 24.02
C ALA A 26 9.89 1.45 23.88
N THR A 27 8.83 1.02 23.19
CA THR A 27 8.70 -0.37 22.76
C THR A 27 9.25 -0.48 21.34
N THR A 28 10.18 -1.42 21.11
CA THR A 28 10.78 -1.67 19.80
C THR A 28 10.22 -2.97 19.22
N GLU A 29 9.89 -2.95 17.94
CA GLU A 29 9.57 -4.13 17.16
C GLU A 29 10.75 -4.42 16.23
N GLU A 30 11.22 -5.67 16.19
CA GLU A 30 12.31 -6.09 15.31
C GLU A 30 11.74 -6.87 14.12
N PHE A 31 12.15 -6.48 12.93
CA PHE A 31 11.74 -7.09 11.69
C PHE A 31 12.92 -7.64 10.91
N ALA A 32 12.80 -8.86 10.42
CA ALA A 32 13.79 -9.48 9.55
C ALA A 32 13.27 -9.55 8.11
N LEU A 33 14.02 -9.00 7.16
CA LEU A 33 13.67 -9.05 5.75
C LEU A 33 13.85 -10.48 5.21
N ARG A 34 12.81 -10.99 4.56
CA ARG A 34 12.74 -12.39 4.08
C ARG A 34 12.75 -12.52 2.56
N LYS A 35 12.46 -11.43 1.84
CA LYS A 35 12.39 -11.44 0.38
C LYS A 35 13.71 -10.99 -0.22
N ASP A 36 14.46 -11.93 -0.77
CA ASP A 36 15.69 -11.69 -1.52
C ASP A 36 15.47 -12.28 -2.92
N ARG A 37 15.41 -11.41 -3.92
CA ARG A 37 15.08 -11.76 -5.30
C ARG A 37 16.18 -11.25 -6.21
N SER A 38 16.55 -12.08 -7.18
CA SER A 38 17.52 -11.72 -8.19
C SER A 38 17.09 -12.23 -9.56
N PHE A 39 17.56 -11.56 -10.58
CA PHE A 39 17.42 -11.99 -11.97
C PHE A 39 18.70 -11.70 -12.75
N THR A 40 18.93 -12.48 -13.79
CA THR A 40 19.97 -12.22 -14.77
C THR A 40 19.50 -12.70 -16.14
N PHE A 41 19.80 -11.92 -17.17
CA PHE A 41 19.56 -12.30 -18.56
C PHE A 41 20.58 -11.61 -19.47
N ALA A 42 20.87 -12.23 -20.62
CA ALA A 42 21.76 -11.68 -21.62
C ALA A 42 20.97 -11.29 -22.87
N ILE A 43 21.42 -10.24 -23.54
CA ILE A 43 20.92 -9.81 -24.84
C ILE A 43 22.08 -9.92 -25.83
N ASP A 44 21.93 -10.76 -26.84
CA ASP A 44 22.94 -10.94 -27.88
C ASP A 44 23.07 -9.69 -28.77
N LYS A 45 24.28 -9.37 -29.19
CA LYS A 45 24.54 -8.24 -30.10
C LYS A 45 23.80 -8.36 -31.43
N LEU A 46 23.70 -9.57 -31.97
CA LEU A 46 23.04 -9.79 -33.22
C LEU A 46 21.55 -9.50 -33.13
N ASP A 47 20.89 -9.99 -32.05
CA ASP A 47 19.47 -9.73 -31.78
C ASP A 47 19.20 -8.25 -31.58
N ASN A 48 20.11 -7.53 -30.91
CA ASN A 48 19.99 -6.09 -30.70
C ASN A 48 20.11 -5.32 -32.03
N ASP A 49 21.01 -5.74 -32.93
CA ASP A 49 21.19 -5.10 -34.23
C ASP A 49 20.00 -5.38 -35.16
N GLU A 50 19.52 -6.63 -35.21
CA GLU A 50 18.37 -7.04 -36.01
C GLU A 50 17.06 -6.35 -35.58
N THR A 51 16.93 -6.00 -34.32
CA THR A 51 15.77 -5.28 -33.76
C THR A 51 15.92 -3.77 -33.81
N ALA A 52 16.88 -3.24 -34.56
CA ALA A 52 17.16 -1.78 -34.63
C ALA A 52 17.38 -1.15 -33.25
N GLN A 53 18.10 -1.82 -32.38
CA GLN A 53 18.45 -1.40 -31.00
C GLN A 53 17.25 -1.23 -30.03
N GLN A 54 16.11 -1.82 -30.35
CA GLN A 54 14.96 -1.82 -29.42
C GLN A 54 15.19 -2.74 -28.20
N LEU A 55 16.06 -3.74 -28.33
CA LEU A 55 16.43 -4.67 -27.25
C LEU A 55 17.70 -4.25 -26.49
N SER A 56 17.92 -2.94 -26.28
CA SER A 56 19.07 -2.51 -25.48
C SER A 56 18.91 -2.95 -24.00
N GLY A 57 20.05 -3.21 -23.33
CA GLY A 57 20.06 -3.60 -21.91
C GLY A 57 19.27 -2.64 -21.02
N ALA A 58 19.31 -1.33 -21.31
CA ALA A 58 18.58 -0.32 -20.54
C ALA A 58 17.05 -0.41 -20.70
N THR A 59 16.57 -0.61 -21.95
CA THR A 59 15.13 -0.74 -22.21
C THR A 59 14.58 -2.06 -21.64
N ALA A 60 15.35 -3.14 -21.74
CA ALA A 60 14.99 -4.44 -21.20
C ALA A 60 14.95 -4.40 -19.66
N LEU A 61 15.93 -3.74 -19.01
CA LEU A 61 15.93 -3.53 -17.57
C LEU A 61 14.72 -2.71 -17.09
N ALA A 62 14.44 -1.58 -17.73
CA ALA A 62 13.30 -0.74 -17.40
C ALA A 62 11.97 -1.50 -17.56
N ARG A 63 11.87 -2.35 -18.55
CA ARG A 63 10.72 -3.22 -18.78
C ARG A 63 10.61 -4.31 -17.70
N GLN A 64 11.71 -4.96 -17.33
CA GLN A 64 11.77 -5.93 -16.25
C GLN A 64 11.32 -5.33 -14.91
N GLN A 65 11.78 -4.13 -14.59
CA GLN A 65 11.35 -3.42 -13.38
C GLN A 65 9.85 -3.13 -13.40
N ARG A 66 9.33 -2.54 -14.47
CA ARG A 66 7.94 -2.11 -14.58
C ARG A 66 6.95 -3.28 -14.65
N GLU A 67 7.30 -4.36 -15.38
CA GLU A 67 6.35 -5.43 -15.72
C GLU A 67 6.44 -6.62 -14.76
N ILE A 68 7.57 -6.82 -14.09
CA ILE A 68 7.79 -7.98 -13.21
C ILE A 68 8.03 -7.56 -11.77
N ILE A 69 9.03 -6.71 -11.51
CA ILE A 69 9.49 -6.43 -10.13
C ILE A 69 8.45 -5.60 -9.37
N ILE A 70 8.02 -4.48 -9.93
CA ILE A 70 7.02 -3.61 -9.28
C ILE A 70 5.72 -4.37 -9.01
N PRO A 71 5.12 -5.11 -9.97
CA PRO A 71 3.93 -5.92 -9.68
C PRO A 71 4.12 -6.99 -8.62
N GLU A 72 5.29 -7.63 -8.54
CA GLU A 72 5.60 -8.62 -7.51
C GLU A 72 5.66 -7.98 -6.12
N VAL A 73 6.39 -6.86 -6.00
CA VAL A 73 6.50 -6.11 -4.74
C VAL A 73 5.14 -5.59 -4.28
N ASP A 74 4.37 -4.99 -5.19
CA ASP A 74 3.01 -4.50 -4.90
C ASP A 74 2.11 -5.63 -4.39
N SER A 75 2.08 -6.78 -5.10
CA SER A 75 1.25 -7.92 -4.71
C SER A 75 1.62 -8.45 -3.34
N TYR A 76 2.90 -8.48 -3.01
CA TYR A 76 3.38 -8.90 -1.72
C TYR A 76 2.96 -7.92 -0.61
N VAL A 77 3.18 -6.62 -0.81
CA VAL A 77 2.82 -5.57 0.15
C VAL A 77 1.31 -5.57 0.41
N TYR A 78 0.49 -5.58 -0.63
CA TYR A 78 -0.97 -5.63 -0.47
C TYR A 78 -1.42 -6.93 0.20
N GLY A 79 -0.78 -8.06 -0.11
CA GLY A 79 -1.04 -9.33 0.56
C GLY A 79 -0.81 -9.25 2.07
N VAL A 80 0.33 -8.68 2.49
CA VAL A 80 0.66 -8.49 3.91
C VAL A 80 -0.32 -7.52 4.59
N MET A 81 -0.67 -6.41 3.94
CA MET A 81 -1.65 -5.44 4.47
C MET A 81 -3.01 -6.10 4.69
N CYS A 82 -3.50 -6.87 3.71
CA CYS A 82 -4.78 -7.58 3.84
C CYS A 82 -4.74 -8.65 4.93
N GLN A 83 -3.63 -9.39 5.04
CA GLN A 83 -3.49 -10.44 6.06
C GLN A 83 -3.39 -9.87 7.47
N SER A 84 -2.75 -8.73 7.65
CA SER A 84 -2.47 -8.13 8.95
C SER A 84 -3.41 -6.98 9.33
N ALA A 85 -4.42 -6.68 8.51
CA ALA A 85 -5.41 -5.65 8.82
C ALA A 85 -6.10 -5.93 10.16
N GLY A 86 -6.27 -4.91 10.99
CA GLY A 86 -6.97 -5.03 12.28
C GLY A 86 -8.49 -5.10 12.14
N ASN A 87 -9.03 -4.44 11.11
CA ASN A 87 -10.45 -4.44 10.81
C ASN A 87 -10.71 -5.31 9.58
N LYS A 88 -11.32 -6.48 9.80
CA LYS A 88 -11.68 -7.44 8.75
C LYS A 88 -13.10 -7.96 8.98
N PRO A 89 -14.12 -7.30 8.47
CA PRO A 89 -15.47 -7.83 8.51
C PRO A 89 -15.60 -9.08 7.63
N ASP A 90 -16.70 -9.79 7.78
CA ASP A 90 -17.03 -10.95 6.95
C ASP A 90 -17.08 -10.57 5.47
N ALA A 91 -16.71 -11.51 4.61
CA ALA A 91 -16.78 -11.30 3.17
C ALA A 91 -18.23 -11.12 2.71
N MET A 92 -18.46 -10.15 1.85
CA MET A 92 -19.81 -9.82 1.33
C MET A 92 -19.76 -9.49 -0.16
N ALA A 93 -20.90 -9.60 -0.81
CA ALA A 93 -21.04 -9.13 -2.19
C ALA A 93 -21.11 -7.60 -2.23
N LEU A 94 -20.20 -6.96 -2.98
CA LEU A 94 -20.27 -5.53 -3.25
C LEU A 94 -21.15 -5.26 -4.46
N THR A 95 -22.04 -4.30 -4.33
CA THR A 95 -22.96 -3.83 -5.38
C THR A 95 -22.89 -2.31 -5.51
N ALA A 96 -23.45 -1.74 -6.57
CA ALA A 96 -23.52 -0.29 -6.71
C ALA A 96 -24.33 0.40 -5.61
N GLU A 97 -25.23 -0.34 -4.94
CA GLU A 97 -26.07 0.17 -3.87
C GLU A 97 -25.38 0.22 -2.51
N ASN A 98 -24.44 -0.72 -2.23
CA ASN A 98 -23.84 -0.84 -0.92
C ASN A 98 -22.36 -0.43 -0.83
N VAL A 99 -21.68 -0.30 -1.96
CA VAL A 99 -20.22 -0.06 -1.98
C VAL A 99 -19.83 1.21 -1.25
N CYS A 100 -20.58 2.29 -1.38
CA CYS A 100 -20.30 3.56 -0.70
C CYS A 100 -20.56 3.45 0.79
N ASP A 101 -21.68 2.84 1.20
CA ASP A 101 -21.99 2.62 2.62
C ASP A 101 -20.92 1.81 3.32
N GLU A 102 -20.38 0.76 2.68
CA GLU A 102 -19.32 -0.05 3.26
C GLU A 102 -17.99 0.73 3.37
N ILE A 103 -17.70 1.61 2.42
CA ILE A 103 -16.52 2.49 2.51
C ILE A 103 -16.71 3.52 3.64
N PHE A 104 -17.90 4.07 3.82
CA PHE A 104 -18.19 4.99 4.94
C PHE A 104 -18.10 4.28 6.29
N LYS A 105 -18.57 3.04 6.41
CA LYS A 105 -18.40 2.21 7.61
C LYS A 105 -16.91 1.95 7.90
N ALA A 106 -16.12 1.69 6.86
CA ALA A 106 -14.67 1.52 7.00
C ALA A 106 -14.02 2.78 7.55
N ASN A 107 -14.40 3.95 7.03
CA ASN A 107 -13.89 5.23 7.50
C ASN A 107 -14.28 5.49 8.96
N THR A 108 -15.54 5.24 9.32
CA THR A 108 -16.04 5.31 10.70
C THR A 108 -15.26 4.37 11.65
N ALA A 109 -14.90 3.18 11.19
CA ALA A 109 -14.10 2.25 12.01
C ALA A 109 -12.69 2.80 12.29
N LEU A 110 -12.07 3.48 11.32
CA LEU A 110 -10.78 4.15 11.51
C LEU A 110 -10.92 5.35 12.44
N ASP A 111 -12.01 6.13 12.35
CA ASP A 111 -12.28 7.27 13.23
C ASP A 111 -12.43 6.83 14.69
N ASN A 112 -13.21 5.76 14.93
CA ASN A 112 -13.35 5.17 16.26
C ASN A 112 -12.05 4.60 16.82
N ALA A 113 -11.08 4.26 15.95
CA ALA A 113 -9.73 3.84 16.33
C ALA A 113 -8.75 5.02 16.48
N GLU A 114 -9.24 6.27 16.47
CA GLU A 114 -8.44 7.51 16.59
C GLU A 114 -7.33 7.61 15.51
N VAL A 115 -7.57 7.06 14.32
CA VAL A 115 -6.64 7.16 13.19
C VAL A 115 -6.81 8.53 12.51
N PRO A 116 -5.73 9.27 12.23
CA PRO A 116 -5.84 10.56 11.55
C PRO A 116 -6.64 10.48 10.25
N GLU A 117 -7.50 11.47 10.01
CA GLU A 117 -8.29 11.56 8.78
C GLU A 117 -7.45 11.92 7.56
N THR A 118 -6.32 12.61 7.78
CA THR A 118 -5.44 13.07 6.70
C THR A 118 -4.64 11.90 6.11
N ASN A 119 -4.44 11.94 4.79
CA ASN A 119 -3.62 10.97 4.05
C ASN A 119 -4.15 9.53 4.05
N ARG A 120 -5.43 9.30 4.34
CA ARG A 120 -6.03 7.99 4.14
C ARG A 120 -6.03 7.62 2.66
N ILE A 121 -5.79 6.35 2.37
CA ILE A 121 -5.73 5.81 1.02
C ILE A 121 -6.75 4.69 0.90
N LEU A 122 -7.64 4.82 -0.08
CA LEU A 122 -8.60 3.80 -0.45
C LEU A 122 -8.12 3.08 -1.71
N ILE A 123 -7.77 1.82 -1.58
CA ILE A 123 -7.35 0.95 -2.68
C ILE A 123 -8.54 0.14 -3.14
N VAL A 124 -8.81 0.18 -4.44
CA VAL A 124 -9.95 -0.50 -5.07
C VAL A 124 -9.53 -1.24 -6.33
N THR A 125 -10.24 -2.32 -6.64
CA THR A 125 -10.13 -2.98 -7.95
C THR A 125 -10.83 -2.15 -9.03
N PRO A 126 -10.54 -2.37 -10.33
CA PRO A 126 -11.29 -1.76 -11.41
C PRO A 126 -12.78 -2.04 -11.35
N ASP A 127 -13.19 -3.24 -10.91
CA ASP A 127 -14.58 -3.65 -10.78
C ASP A 127 -15.28 -2.92 -9.64
N THR A 128 -14.65 -2.86 -8.45
CA THR A 128 -15.17 -2.06 -7.32
C THR A 128 -15.27 -0.59 -7.70
N TYR A 129 -14.28 -0.06 -8.42
CA TYR A 129 -14.31 1.32 -8.91
C TYR A 129 -15.46 1.57 -9.90
N LEU A 130 -15.81 0.57 -10.74
CA LEU A 130 -16.97 0.66 -11.62
C LEU A 130 -18.27 0.72 -10.80
N LEU A 131 -18.41 -0.12 -9.75
CA LEU A 131 -19.56 -0.08 -8.85
C LEU A 131 -19.68 1.28 -8.16
N MET A 132 -18.58 1.86 -7.69
CA MET A 132 -18.56 3.22 -7.12
C MET A 132 -19.11 4.25 -8.11
N LYS A 133 -18.72 4.18 -9.38
CA LYS A 133 -19.23 5.08 -10.42
C LYS A 133 -20.72 4.90 -10.72
N GLN A 134 -21.27 3.74 -10.47
CA GLN A 134 -22.69 3.43 -10.67
C GLN A 134 -23.53 3.74 -9.43
N SER A 135 -22.91 4.04 -8.30
CA SER A 135 -23.60 4.34 -7.05
C SER A 135 -24.37 5.67 -7.14
N ALA A 136 -25.62 5.66 -6.72
CA ALA A 136 -26.45 6.86 -6.65
C ALA A 136 -25.91 7.89 -5.64
N ASP A 137 -25.25 7.43 -4.57
CA ASP A 137 -24.71 8.29 -3.51
C ASP A 137 -23.60 9.22 -4.01
N ILE A 138 -22.79 8.76 -4.96
CA ILE A 138 -21.78 9.60 -5.62
C ILE A 138 -22.42 10.65 -6.52
N PHE A 139 -23.49 10.32 -7.21
CA PHE A 139 -24.20 11.29 -8.05
C PHE A 139 -24.92 12.38 -7.23
N LEU A 140 -25.31 12.07 -6.00
CA LEU A 140 -25.95 13.04 -5.10
C LEU A 140 -24.95 13.99 -4.43
N ASN A 141 -23.68 13.61 -4.34
CA ASN A 141 -22.61 14.45 -3.78
C ASN A 141 -22.07 15.38 -4.88
N THR A 142 -22.39 16.66 -4.77
CA THR A 142 -22.17 17.66 -5.84
C THR A 142 -20.71 17.77 -6.28
N ASP A 143 -19.78 17.76 -5.33
CA ASP A 143 -18.35 17.96 -5.63
C ASP A 143 -17.72 16.74 -6.31
N ILE A 144 -18.05 15.54 -5.84
CA ILE A 144 -17.58 14.27 -6.43
C ILE A 144 -18.21 14.07 -7.81
N ALA A 145 -19.50 14.39 -7.94
CA ALA A 145 -20.21 14.29 -9.22
C ALA A 145 -19.67 15.29 -10.27
N GLU A 146 -19.22 16.49 -9.85
CA GLU A 146 -18.63 17.45 -10.74
C GLU A 146 -17.26 16.97 -11.24
N ASP A 147 -16.39 16.50 -10.36
CA ASP A 147 -15.10 15.90 -10.73
C ASP A 147 -15.26 14.67 -11.63
N MET A 148 -16.25 13.81 -11.35
CA MET A 148 -16.54 12.65 -12.18
C MET A 148 -17.03 13.06 -13.56
N ARG A 149 -17.89 14.09 -13.65
CA ARG A 149 -18.43 14.59 -14.93
C ARG A 149 -17.37 15.29 -15.77
N LEU A 150 -16.46 16.08 -15.14
CA LEU A 150 -15.41 16.82 -15.84
C LEU A 150 -14.19 15.97 -16.18
N LYS A 151 -13.75 15.12 -15.26
CA LYS A 151 -12.50 14.35 -15.37
C LYS A 151 -12.74 12.84 -15.58
N GLY A 152 -13.96 12.35 -15.38
CA GLY A 152 -14.28 10.94 -15.44
C GLY A 152 -13.65 10.08 -14.33
N VAL A 153 -13.18 10.70 -13.26
CA VAL A 153 -12.38 10.07 -12.20
C VAL A 153 -12.94 10.41 -10.83
N ILE A 154 -13.03 9.42 -9.95
CA ILE A 154 -13.21 9.64 -8.52
C ILE A 154 -11.81 9.71 -7.91
N ALA A 155 -11.38 10.91 -7.54
CA ALA A 155 -10.04 11.13 -7.00
C ALA A 155 -10.00 10.96 -5.49
N GLN A 156 -11.09 11.31 -4.81
CA GLN A 156 -11.23 11.28 -3.36
C GLN A 156 -12.65 10.91 -2.97
N LEU A 157 -12.81 10.12 -1.91
CA LEU A 157 -14.08 9.77 -1.32
C LEU A 157 -13.93 9.84 0.20
N ASP A 158 -14.77 10.63 0.86
CA ASP A 158 -14.80 10.79 2.32
C ASP A 158 -13.39 11.04 2.94
N GLY A 159 -12.66 11.99 2.37
CA GLY A 159 -11.31 12.34 2.81
C GLY A 159 -10.19 11.38 2.35
N ALA A 160 -10.53 10.17 1.90
CA ALA A 160 -9.56 9.18 1.45
C ALA A 160 -9.24 9.33 -0.04
N LYS A 161 -7.95 9.28 -0.38
CA LYS A 161 -7.48 9.26 -1.77
C LYS A 161 -7.76 7.90 -2.42
N VAL A 162 -8.49 7.89 -3.52
CA VAL A 162 -8.83 6.65 -4.24
C VAL A 162 -7.71 6.25 -5.19
N ILE A 163 -7.20 5.04 -5.04
CA ILE A 163 -6.18 4.44 -5.91
C ILE A 163 -6.73 3.15 -6.52
N LYS A 164 -6.80 3.14 -7.84
CA LYS A 164 -7.21 1.96 -8.60
C LYS A 164 -6.01 1.07 -8.91
N VAL A 165 -6.08 -0.18 -8.46
CA VAL A 165 -5.02 -1.19 -8.65
C VAL A 165 -5.57 -2.37 -9.44
N PRO A 166 -4.86 -2.89 -10.45
CA PRO A 166 -5.28 -4.09 -11.18
C PRO A 166 -5.50 -5.28 -10.26
N ALA A 167 -6.57 -6.04 -10.49
CA ALA A 167 -6.90 -7.21 -9.66
C ALA A 167 -5.78 -8.26 -9.61
N SER A 168 -4.92 -8.32 -10.65
CA SER A 168 -3.76 -9.22 -10.70
C SER A 168 -2.69 -8.93 -9.63
N ARG A 169 -2.69 -7.72 -9.06
CA ARG A 169 -1.76 -7.31 -7.98
C ARG A 169 -2.37 -7.45 -6.59
N LEU A 170 -3.61 -7.88 -6.48
CA LEU A 170 -4.35 -7.94 -5.23
C LEU A 170 -4.69 -9.40 -4.89
N PRO A 171 -4.89 -9.73 -3.60
CA PRO A 171 -5.34 -11.07 -3.19
C PRO A 171 -6.66 -11.46 -3.84
N SER A 172 -6.89 -12.74 -4.04
CA SER A 172 -8.19 -13.25 -4.51
C SER A 172 -9.30 -12.86 -3.54
N GLY A 173 -10.47 -12.49 -4.08
CA GLY A 173 -11.59 -12.03 -3.26
C GLY A 173 -11.39 -10.64 -2.63
N PHE A 174 -10.54 -9.82 -3.21
CA PHE A 174 -10.31 -8.45 -2.75
C PHE A 174 -11.48 -7.53 -3.16
N GLY A 175 -12.09 -6.87 -2.20
CA GLY A 175 -13.10 -5.84 -2.42
C GLY A 175 -12.49 -4.44 -2.43
N PHE A 176 -12.14 -3.95 -1.25
CA PHE A 176 -11.40 -2.71 -1.07
C PHE A 176 -10.54 -2.75 0.21
N LEU A 177 -9.57 -1.84 0.28
CA LEU A 177 -8.72 -1.65 1.44
C LEU A 177 -8.61 -0.15 1.73
N LEU A 178 -8.98 0.25 2.94
CA LEU A 178 -8.80 1.59 3.45
C LEU A 178 -7.67 1.57 4.48
N ALA A 179 -6.63 2.37 4.28
CA ALA A 179 -5.47 2.37 5.17
C ALA A 179 -4.88 3.76 5.38
N HIS A 180 -4.29 3.95 6.56
CA HIS A 180 -3.42 5.09 6.81
C HIS A 180 -1.95 4.67 6.68
N PRO A 181 -1.09 5.48 6.01
CA PRO A 181 0.31 5.11 5.73
C PRO A 181 1.14 4.76 6.97
N SER A 182 0.79 5.28 8.15
CA SER A 182 1.52 5.00 9.39
C SER A 182 1.44 3.55 9.87
N ALA A 183 0.56 2.74 9.30
CA ALA A 183 0.36 1.35 9.72
C ALA A 183 1.32 0.38 9.06
N THR A 184 1.81 0.70 7.87
CA THR A 184 2.60 -0.21 7.04
C THR A 184 4.00 0.33 6.84
N VAL A 185 4.99 -0.55 6.99
CA VAL A 185 6.39 -0.28 6.69
C VAL A 185 6.85 -1.28 5.63
N ALA A 186 7.32 -0.77 4.49
CA ALA A 186 7.84 -1.58 3.39
C ALA A 186 9.33 -1.24 3.17
N PRO A 187 10.24 -1.80 3.97
CA PRO A 187 11.66 -1.51 3.86
C PRO A 187 12.27 -2.22 2.65
N THR A 188 13.12 -1.50 1.91
CA THR A 188 14.03 -2.07 0.91
C THR A 188 15.45 -1.89 1.41
N LYS A 189 16.18 -3.00 1.58
CA LYS A 189 17.56 -2.98 2.10
C LYS A 189 18.60 -2.93 0.98
N LEU A 190 18.32 -3.61 -0.11
CA LEU A 190 19.21 -3.68 -1.27
C LEU A 190 18.36 -3.53 -2.52
N GLU A 191 18.80 -2.64 -3.39
CA GLU A 191 18.28 -2.48 -4.74
C GLU A 191 19.47 -2.19 -5.64
N ASP A 192 19.97 -3.21 -6.35
CA ASP A 192 21.16 -3.13 -7.19
C ASP A 192 20.82 -3.67 -8.58
N TYR A 193 20.97 -2.82 -9.59
CA TYR A 193 20.75 -3.17 -10.99
C TYR A 193 21.98 -2.77 -11.79
N LYS A 194 22.49 -3.71 -12.61
CA LYS A 194 23.68 -3.51 -13.40
C LYS A 194 23.48 -3.99 -14.84
N ILE A 195 24.13 -3.29 -15.74
CA ILE A 195 24.26 -3.68 -17.15
C ILE A 195 25.75 -3.77 -17.43
N HIS A 196 26.22 -4.97 -17.82
CA HIS A 196 27.58 -5.23 -18.23
C HIS A 196 27.60 -5.35 -19.74
N GLN A 197 28.42 -4.52 -20.38
CA GLN A 197 28.64 -4.59 -21.80
C GLN A 197 29.78 -5.56 -22.10
N ASP A 198 29.55 -6.52 -23.01
CA ASP A 198 30.51 -7.51 -23.43
C ASP A 198 31.29 -8.22 -22.29
N PRO A 199 30.62 -8.77 -21.27
CA PRO A 199 31.34 -9.48 -20.23
C PRO A 199 31.97 -10.77 -20.79
N PRO A 200 33.02 -11.30 -20.12
CA PRO A 200 33.70 -12.51 -20.60
C PRO A 200 32.71 -13.66 -20.81
N GLY A 201 32.73 -14.23 -22.08
CA GLY A 201 31.89 -15.37 -22.44
C GLY A 201 30.50 -15.01 -22.95
N ILE A 202 30.13 -13.75 -23.04
CA ILE A 202 28.87 -13.28 -23.60
C ILE A 202 29.16 -12.22 -24.66
N SER A 203 28.58 -12.38 -25.85
CA SER A 203 28.64 -11.38 -26.92
C SER A 203 27.37 -10.53 -26.83
N GLY A 204 27.42 -9.44 -26.06
CA GLY A 204 26.26 -8.57 -25.86
C GLY A 204 26.16 -7.99 -24.45
N ASP A 205 24.97 -7.56 -24.08
CA ASP A 205 24.71 -6.98 -22.77
C ASP A 205 24.22 -8.05 -21.78
N LEU A 206 24.86 -8.12 -20.61
CA LEU A 206 24.37 -8.89 -19.46
C LEU A 206 23.67 -7.96 -18.49
N VAL A 207 22.41 -8.20 -18.21
CA VAL A 207 21.59 -7.43 -17.27
C VAL A 207 21.38 -8.25 -16.01
N GLU A 208 21.74 -7.68 -14.88
CA GLU A 208 21.61 -8.28 -13.55
C GLU A 208 20.84 -7.37 -12.62
N GLY A 209 20.06 -7.97 -11.74
CA GLY A 209 19.39 -7.22 -10.66
C GLY A 209 19.19 -8.05 -9.42
N ARG A 210 19.25 -7.39 -8.28
CA ARG A 210 18.94 -7.97 -6.97
C ARG A 210 18.20 -6.96 -6.12
N ILE A 211 17.13 -7.41 -5.49
CA ILE A 211 16.34 -6.61 -4.56
C ILE A 211 16.06 -7.42 -3.28
N CYS A 212 16.33 -6.81 -2.13
CA CYS A 212 15.98 -7.37 -0.83
C CYS A 212 14.97 -6.44 -0.16
N TYR A 213 13.75 -6.93 0.04
CA TYR A 213 12.64 -6.15 0.56
C TYR A 213 11.76 -6.99 1.49
N ASP A 214 10.88 -6.34 2.21
CA ASP A 214 9.79 -6.97 2.95
C ASP A 214 8.66 -5.96 3.19
N ALA A 215 7.58 -6.39 3.81
CA ALA A 215 6.47 -5.55 4.23
C ALA A 215 5.98 -5.98 5.60
N PHE A 216 5.71 -5.01 6.46
CA PHE A 216 5.25 -5.24 7.82
C PHE A 216 4.11 -4.31 8.17
N VAL A 217 3.18 -4.78 8.97
CA VAL A 217 2.16 -3.97 9.62
C VAL A 217 2.50 -3.89 11.10
N LEU A 218 2.62 -2.68 11.61
CA LEU A 218 2.94 -2.45 13.01
C LEU A 218 1.80 -2.94 13.91
N ASP A 219 2.13 -3.73 14.92
CA ASP A 219 1.14 -4.36 15.79
C ASP A 219 0.23 -3.36 16.50
N ASN A 220 0.77 -2.23 16.93
CA ASN A 220 0.03 -1.14 17.58
C ASN A 220 -0.78 -0.26 16.59
N LYS A 221 -0.67 -0.48 15.28
CA LYS A 221 -1.31 0.31 14.21
C LYS A 221 -2.19 -0.51 13.27
N LYS A 222 -2.39 -1.82 13.52
CA LYS A 222 -3.23 -2.69 12.65
C LYS A 222 -4.66 -2.12 12.48
N ASN A 223 -5.22 -1.46 13.49
CA ASN A 223 -6.55 -0.85 13.41
C ASN A 223 -6.63 0.34 12.44
N ALA A 224 -5.49 0.83 11.96
CA ALA A 224 -5.43 1.84 10.90
C ALA A 224 -5.54 1.23 9.49
N ILE A 225 -5.84 -0.07 9.39
CA ILE A 225 -6.12 -0.77 8.15
C ILE A 225 -7.48 -1.46 8.27
N TYR A 226 -8.34 -1.18 7.30
CA TYR A 226 -9.63 -1.86 7.10
C TYR A 226 -9.62 -2.59 5.76
N TYR A 227 -9.87 -3.89 5.78
CA TYR A 227 -9.91 -4.73 4.59
C TYR A 227 -11.26 -5.40 4.43
N GLN A 228 -11.96 -5.12 3.34
CA GLN A 228 -13.19 -5.78 2.95
C GLN A 228 -12.92 -6.81 1.86
N ALA A 229 -13.18 -8.06 2.17
CA ALA A 229 -13.19 -9.13 1.19
C ALA A 229 -14.56 -9.24 0.49
N VAL A 230 -14.56 -9.71 -0.76
CA VAL A 230 -15.79 -10.06 -1.47
C VAL A 230 -15.98 -11.58 -1.47
N THR A 231 -17.25 -12.01 -1.34
CA THR A 231 -17.61 -13.41 -1.58
C THR A 231 -17.39 -13.73 -3.05
N SER A 232 -16.62 -14.79 -3.35
CA SER A 232 -16.55 -15.30 -4.72
C SER A 232 -17.96 -15.72 -5.17
N ALA A 233 -18.37 -15.20 -6.32
CA ALA A 233 -19.59 -15.60 -6.98
C ALA A 233 -19.52 -17.07 -7.40
#